data_f8c87df30973e1223c62d36ad485d1de
#
_entry.id   f8c87df30973e1223c62d36ad485d1de
#
_cell.length_a   1.000
_cell.length_b   1.000
_cell.length_c   1.000
_cell.angle_alpha   90.00
_cell.angle_beta   90.00
_cell.angle_gamma   90.00
#
_symmetry.space_group_name_H-M   'P 1'
#
loop_
_entity.id
_entity.type
_entity.pdbx_description
1 polymer ?
#
loop_
_entity_poly.entity_id
_entity_poly.type
_entity_poly.pdbx_seq_one_letter_code
_entity_poly.pdbx_strand_id
1 'polypeptide(L)'
;MTKSELIEIIARKQSHLAGKDIELAVKTMLEQMSNALSTGRRIEIRGFGSFSLHFRPPRMGRNPKTGDSVALSGKHVPHFKPGKDLRDRVNDGAHS
;
A
#
# COMPACT_ATOMS: atom_id res chain seq x y z
N MET A 1 3.42 11.45 4.58
CA MET A 1 1.96 11.60 4.84
C MET A 1 1.44 10.39 5.59
N THR A 2 0.84 10.61 6.74
CA THR A 2 0.21 9.56 7.54
C THR A 2 -1.27 9.42 7.18
N LYS A 3 -1.91 8.36 7.68
CA LYS A 3 -3.36 8.18 7.51
C LYS A 3 -4.12 9.37 8.10
N SER A 4 -3.71 9.85 9.29
CA SER A 4 -4.34 11.00 9.93
C SER A 4 -4.22 12.27 9.10
N GLU A 5 -3.06 12.50 8.52
CA GLU A 5 -2.84 13.67 7.65
C GLU A 5 -3.68 13.58 6.37
N LEU A 6 -3.81 12.38 5.80
CA LEU A 6 -4.67 12.17 4.65
C LEU A 6 -6.13 12.51 4.97
N ILE A 7 -6.61 12.04 6.12
CA ILE A 7 -7.98 12.34 6.59
C ILE A 7 -8.17 13.85 6.75
N GLU A 8 -7.19 14.54 7.34
CA GLU A 8 -7.26 15.99 7.52
C GLU A 8 -7.31 16.73 6.17
N ILE A 9 -6.51 16.31 5.21
CA ILE A 9 -6.50 16.93 3.87
C ILE A 9 -7.87 16.77 3.20
N ILE A 10 -8.43 15.57 3.27
CA ILE A 10 -9.75 15.30 2.67
C ILE A 10 -10.83 16.12 3.39
N ALA A 11 -10.77 16.19 4.71
CA ALA A 11 -11.73 16.97 5.50
C ALA A 11 -11.72 18.45 5.10
N ARG A 12 -10.55 19.02 4.85
CA ARG A 12 -10.44 20.42 4.39
C ARG A 12 -11.02 20.60 2.98
N LYS A 13 -10.85 19.63 2.11
CA LYS A 13 -11.36 19.68 0.73
C LYS A 13 -12.85 19.39 0.63
N GLN A 14 -13.39 18.66 1.59
CA GLN A 14 -14.79 18.24 1.65
C GLN A 14 -15.45 18.80 2.91
N SER A 15 -15.40 20.12 3.07
CA SER A 15 -15.82 20.78 4.30
C SER A 15 -17.31 20.63 4.63
N HIS A 16 -18.12 20.19 3.65
CA HIS A 16 -19.55 19.91 3.85
C HIS A 16 -19.82 18.56 4.50
N LEU A 17 -18.78 17.72 4.64
CA LEU A 17 -18.90 16.40 5.26
C LEU A 17 -18.39 16.43 6.69
N ALA A 18 -19.02 15.64 7.56
CA ALA A 18 -18.57 15.51 8.93
C ALA A 18 -17.22 14.78 8.98
N GLY A 19 -16.31 15.26 9.83
CA GLY A 19 -14.97 14.67 9.94
C GLY A 19 -14.98 13.18 10.26
N LYS A 20 -15.91 12.73 11.12
CA LYS A 20 -16.03 11.31 11.47
C LYS A 20 -16.48 10.46 10.28
N ASP A 21 -17.27 11.01 9.37
CA ASP A 21 -17.70 10.30 8.17
C ASP A 21 -16.55 10.12 7.20
N ILE A 22 -15.70 11.13 7.07
CA ILE A 22 -14.48 11.06 6.25
C ILE A 22 -13.51 10.03 6.83
N GLU A 23 -13.32 10.03 8.15
CA GLU A 23 -12.47 9.07 8.82
C GLU A 23 -12.95 7.65 8.60
N LEU A 24 -14.27 7.43 8.73
CA LEU A 24 -14.87 6.12 8.50
C LEU A 24 -14.71 5.69 7.04
N ALA A 25 -14.88 6.60 6.08
CA ALA A 25 -14.74 6.30 4.66
C ALA A 25 -13.31 5.87 4.33
N VAL A 26 -12.30 6.60 4.79
CA VAL A 26 -10.90 6.27 4.56
C VAL A 26 -10.56 4.92 5.19
N LYS A 27 -10.98 4.71 6.43
CA LYS A 27 -10.76 3.47 7.15
C LYS A 27 -11.39 2.28 6.42
N THR A 28 -12.62 2.45 5.93
CA THR A 28 -13.35 1.41 5.20
C THR A 28 -12.65 1.06 3.88
N MET A 29 -12.17 2.05 3.14
CA MET A 29 -11.43 1.82 1.90
C MET A 29 -10.15 1.02 2.15
N LEU A 30 -9.36 1.41 3.14
CA LEU A 30 -8.11 0.72 3.46
C LEU A 30 -8.38 -0.71 3.95
N GLU A 31 -9.44 -0.91 4.73
CA GLU A 31 -9.83 -2.23 5.20
C GLU A 31 -10.26 -3.13 4.04
N GLN A 32 -11.04 -2.62 3.10
CA GLN A 32 -11.44 -3.38 1.91
C GLN A 32 -10.23 -3.78 1.06
N MET A 33 -9.26 -2.88 0.92
CA MET A 33 -8.03 -3.19 0.19
C MET A 33 -7.22 -4.26 0.92
N SER A 34 -7.10 -4.15 2.23
CA SER A 34 -6.40 -5.15 3.05
C SER A 34 -7.07 -6.52 2.94
N ASN A 35 -8.40 -6.56 3.01
CA ASN A 35 -9.16 -7.80 2.88
C ASN A 35 -8.99 -8.44 1.51
N ALA A 36 -9.02 -7.64 0.45
CA ALA A 36 -8.81 -8.14 -0.91
C ALA A 36 -7.44 -8.81 -1.04
N LEU A 37 -6.38 -8.14 -0.59
CA LEU A 37 -5.03 -8.68 -0.66
C LEU A 37 -4.84 -9.91 0.23
N SER A 38 -5.43 -9.90 1.42
CA SER A 38 -5.31 -11.04 2.34
C SER A 38 -6.00 -12.30 1.83
N THR A 39 -6.92 -12.17 0.88
CA THR A 39 -7.59 -13.30 0.23
C THR A 39 -7.02 -13.59 -1.17
N GLY A 40 -5.88 -13.00 -1.50
CA GLY A 40 -5.18 -13.28 -2.75
C GLY A 40 -5.70 -12.53 -3.98
N ARG A 41 -6.55 -11.53 -3.78
CA ARG A 41 -7.13 -10.77 -4.89
C ARG A 41 -6.23 -9.60 -5.28
N ARG A 42 -6.23 -9.30 -6.58
CA ARG A 42 -5.54 -8.15 -7.14
C ARG A 42 -6.44 -6.91 -7.05
N ILE A 43 -5.83 -5.76 -6.82
CA ILE A 43 -6.52 -4.47 -6.83
C ILE A 43 -6.00 -3.66 -8.01
N GLU A 44 -6.91 -3.15 -8.82
CA GLU A 44 -6.56 -2.23 -9.91
C GLU A 44 -7.30 -0.93 -9.71
N ILE A 45 -6.56 0.18 -9.64
CA ILE A 45 -7.12 1.54 -9.54
C ILE A 45 -6.63 2.30 -10.75
N ARG A 46 -7.51 2.47 -11.73
CA ARG A 46 -7.17 3.15 -12.98
C ARG A 46 -6.65 4.55 -12.70
N GLY A 47 -5.54 4.91 -13.34
CA GLY A 47 -4.89 6.20 -13.16
C GLY A 47 -3.95 6.26 -11.95
N PHE A 48 -4.00 5.27 -11.08
CA PHE A 48 -3.16 5.23 -9.88
C PHE A 48 -2.15 4.08 -9.94
N GLY A 49 -2.63 2.86 -9.99
CA GLY A 49 -1.75 1.69 -10.04
C GLY A 49 -2.46 0.41 -9.63
N SER A 50 -1.68 -0.62 -9.44
CA SER A 50 -2.20 -1.92 -9.06
C SER A 50 -1.43 -2.52 -7.89
N PHE A 51 -2.16 -3.24 -7.04
CA PHE A 51 -1.61 -4.01 -5.93
C PHE A 51 -1.80 -5.48 -6.24
N SER A 52 -0.77 -6.27 -6.05
CA SER A 52 -0.82 -7.73 -6.23
C SER A 52 0.06 -8.39 -5.20
N LEU A 53 -0.05 -9.72 -5.09
CA LEU A 53 0.81 -10.47 -4.20
C LEU A 53 1.95 -11.08 -4.99
N HIS A 54 3.15 -11.00 -4.43
CA HIS A 54 4.32 -11.71 -4.93
C HIS A 54 4.70 -12.77 -3.92
N PHE A 55 4.92 -13.98 -4.41
CA PHE A 55 5.37 -15.08 -3.56
C PHE A 55 6.90 -15.05 -3.46
N ARG A 56 7.38 -15.04 -2.23
CA ARG A 56 8.80 -15.17 -1.91
C ARG A 56 9.05 -16.62 -1.51
N PRO A 57 9.77 -17.42 -2.32
CA PRO A 57 9.98 -18.81 -1.99
C PRO A 57 10.83 -18.98 -0.73
N PRO A 58 10.76 -20.15 -0.08
CA PRO A 58 11.64 -20.46 1.05
C PRO A 58 13.10 -20.33 0.64
N ARG A 59 13.92 -19.84 1.54
CA ARG A 59 15.36 -19.66 1.27
C ARG A 59 16.14 -19.78 2.56
N MET A 60 17.45 -19.92 2.42
CA MET A 60 18.37 -19.83 3.55
C MET A 60 18.83 -18.39 3.71
N GLY A 61 18.65 -17.87 4.91
CA GLY A 61 19.20 -16.58 5.30
C GLY A 61 20.33 -16.78 6.29
N ARG A 62 20.86 -15.69 6.80
CA ARG A 62 21.92 -15.70 7.78
C ARG A 62 21.57 -14.79 8.95
N ASN A 63 21.74 -15.29 10.17
CA ASN A 63 21.52 -14.51 11.37
C ASN A 63 22.67 -13.48 11.50
N PRO A 64 22.38 -12.17 11.47
CA PRO A 64 23.44 -11.16 11.53
C PRO A 64 24.20 -11.14 12.86
N LYS A 65 23.63 -11.67 13.94
CA LYS A 65 24.28 -11.70 15.25
C LYS A 65 25.20 -12.89 15.42
N THR A 66 24.85 -14.06 14.90
CA THR A 66 25.61 -15.29 15.08
C THR A 66 26.32 -15.76 13.82
N GLY A 67 25.93 -15.27 12.66
CA GLY A 67 26.44 -15.72 11.38
C GLY A 67 25.90 -17.09 10.94
N ASP A 68 25.02 -17.70 11.73
CA ASP A 68 24.46 -19.02 11.43
C ASP A 68 23.41 -18.93 10.31
N SER A 69 23.29 -20.03 9.55
CA SER A 69 22.25 -20.17 8.55
C SER A 69 20.88 -20.36 9.20
N VAL A 70 19.87 -19.69 8.68
CA VAL A 70 18.49 -19.77 9.17
C VAL A 70 17.58 -20.09 8.00
N ALA A 71 16.70 -21.09 8.18
CA ALA A 71 15.70 -21.41 7.18
C ALA A 71 14.59 -20.35 7.22
N LEU A 72 14.34 -19.70 6.07
CA LEU A 72 13.26 -18.72 5.93
C LEU A 72 12.12 -19.35 5.16
N SER A 73 10.92 -19.32 5.75
CA SER A 73 9.71 -19.85 5.14
C SER A 73 9.30 -19.02 3.93
N GLY A 74 8.62 -19.66 2.99
CA GLY A 74 7.97 -18.95 1.91
C GLY A 74 6.87 -18.02 2.44
N LYS A 75 6.65 -16.90 1.76
CA LYS A 75 5.61 -15.95 2.16
C LYS A 75 5.10 -15.16 0.96
N HIS A 76 3.87 -14.67 1.08
CA HIS A 76 3.29 -13.73 0.13
C HIS A 76 3.53 -12.31 0.64
N VAL A 77 3.95 -11.41 -0.25
CA VAL A 77 4.14 -10.01 0.10
C VAL A 77 3.34 -9.14 -0.86
N PRO A 78 2.74 -8.05 -0.37
CA PRO A 78 2.07 -7.12 -1.27
C PRO A 78 3.10 -6.35 -2.11
N HIS A 79 2.75 -6.11 -3.35
CA HIS A 79 3.56 -5.37 -4.29
C HIS A 79 2.70 -4.33 -5.00
N PHE A 80 3.17 -3.09 -5.02
CA PHE A 80 2.49 -2.01 -5.72
C PHE A 80 3.24 -1.66 -7.00
N LYS A 81 2.49 -1.61 -8.11
CA LYS A 81 3.03 -1.13 -9.39
C LYS A 81 2.26 0.13 -9.78
N PRO A 82 2.95 1.29 -9.87
CA PRO A 82 2.28 2.52 -10.26
C PRO A 82 1.80 2.46 -11.71
N GLY A 83 0.66 3.08 -11.98
CA GLY A 83 0.20 3.27 -13.34
C GLY A 83 0.99 4.36 -14.03
N LYS A 84 0.80 4.51 -15.35
CA LYS A 84 1.56 5.48 -16.15
C LYS A 84 1.38 6.90 -15.63
N ASP A 85 0.13 7.30 -15.33
CA ASP A 85 -0.15 8.67 -14.89
C ASP A 85 0.56 9.01 -13.59
N LEU A 86 0.50 8.11 -12.59
CA LEU A 86 1.17 8.33 -11.32
C LEU A 86 2.68 8.35 -11.50
N ARG A 87 3.22 7.40 -12.27
CA ARG A 87 4.64 7.31 -12.53
C ARG A 87 5.17 8.59 -13.18
N ASP A 88 4.46 9.11 -14.18
CA ASP A 88 4.84 10.33 -14.87
C ASP A 88 4.79 11.54 -13.94
N ARG A 89 3.75 11.64 -13.12
CA ARG A 89 3.62 12.74 -12.14
C ARG A 89 4.74 12.73 -11.11
N VAL A 90 5.11 11.56 -10.63
CA VAL A 90 6.20 11.43 -9.68
C VAL A 90 7.52 11.82 -10.31
N ASN A 91 7.77 11.37 -11.52
CA ASN A 91 9.01 11.69 -12.23
C ASN A 91 9.14 13.18 -12.52
N ASP A 92 8.07 13.80 -13.00
CA ASP A 92 8.06 15.24 -13.30
C ASP A 92 8.21 16.06 -12.02
N GLY A 93 7.50 15.69 -10.95
CA GLY A 93 7.59 16.39 -9.68
C GLY A 93 8.96 16.29 -9.02
N ALA A 94 9.63 15.15 -9.17
CA ALA A 94 10.96 14.94 -8.59
C ALA A 94 12.05 15.73 -9.33
N HIS A 95 11.80 16.17 -10.57
CA HIS A 95 12.74 16.91 -11.39
C HIS A 95 12.42 18.40 -11.50
N SER A 96 11.34 18.86 -10.90
CA SER A 96 10.93 20.27 -10.96
C SER A 96 11.46 21.09 -9.78
#